data_fe89956fbca76a55e833d0b30bcbe0b3
#
_entry.id   fe89956fbca76a55e833d0b30bcbe0b3
#
_cell.length_a   1.000
_cell.length_b   1.000
_cell.length_c   1.000
_cell.angle_alpha   90.00
_cell.angle_beta   90.00
_cell.angle_gamma   90.00
#
_symmetry.space_group_name_H-M   'P 1'
#
loop_
_entity.id
_entity.type
_entity.pdbx_description
1 polymer ?
#
loop_
_entity_poly.entity_id
_entity_poly.type
_entity_poly.pdbx_seq_one_letter_code
_entity_poly.pdbx_strand_id
1 'polypeptide(L)'
;MRCARLARIIGVLVTASFIAGCLAACSTIKLAYNNLAEVSYWWLDSYVDFDTTQTPRVRDGLTQLLEWHRQNELPKVVDLLRQTRSLAGDDVTPAQACELVGAIQARLLAVAERAVPAGAELALSLNDGQLAHLERKYARLNADYGKEWVRLSQQDQREQQVHGRAS
;
A
#
# COMPACT_ATOMS: atom_id res chain seq x y z
N MET A 1 -43.49 28.30 -6.47
CA MET A 1 -42.40 28.77 -5.57
C MET A 1 -41.80 27.68 -4.67
N ARG A 2 -42.53 26.62 -4.31
CA ARG A 2 -41.98 25.51 -3.45
C ARG A 2 -40.94 24.64 -4.16
N CYS A 3 -41.10 24.28 -5.44
CA CYS A 3 -40.16 23.47 -6.21
C CYS A 3 -38.78 24.12 -6.37
N ALA A 4 -38.70 25.44 -6.59
CA ALA A 4 -37.41 26.13 -6.73
C ALA A 4 -36.61 26.16 -5.40
N ARG A 5 -37.28 26.21 -4.24
CA ARG A 5 -36.63 26.14 -2.93
C ARG A 5 -36.14 24.73 -2.64
N LEU A 6 -36.92 23.69 -2.95
CA LEU A 6 -36.51 22.29 -2.82
C LEU A 6 -35.30 21.98 -3.71
N ALA A 7 -35.27 22.38 -4.96
CA ALA A 7 -34.12 22.17 -5.85
C ALA A 7 -32.84 22.85 -5.32
N ARG A 8 -32.97 24.05 -4.75
CA ARG A 8 -31.84 24.79 -4.18
C ARG A 8 -31.30 24.09 -2.90
N ILE A 9 -32.19 23.58 -2.03
CA ILE A 9 -31.80 22.85 -0.82
C ILE A 9 -31.10 21.53 -1.18
N ILE A 10 -31.61 20.78 -2.16
CA ILE A 10 -30.99 19.54 -2.64
C ILE A 10 -29.60 19.84 -3.22
N GLY A 11 -29.46 20.89 -4.05
CA GLY A 11 -28.17 21.31 -4.59
C GLY A 11 -27.14 21.65 -3.51
N VAL A 12 -27.53 22.39 -2.47
CA VAL A 12 -26.65 22.71 -1.33
C VAL A 12 -26.26 21.46 -0.55
N LEU A 13 -27.19 20.54 -0.30
CA LEU A 13 -26.89 19.29 0.42
C LEU A 13 -25.93 18.38 -0.36
N VAL A 14 -26.12 18.25 -1.68
CA VAL A 14 -25.23 17.47 -2.54
C VAL A 14 -23.83 18.08 -2.58
N THR A 15 -23.71 19.39 -2.72
CA THR A 15 -22.40 20.09 -2.73
C THR A 15 -21.71 19.99 -1.37
N ALA A 16 -22.44 20.15 -0.27
CA ALA A 16 -21.90 20.01 1.07
C ALA A 16 -21.41 18.58 1.35
N SER A 17 -22.18 17.56 0.91
CA SER A 17 -21.78 16.14 1.04
C SER A 17 -20.54 15.83 0.21
N PHE A 18 -20.43 16.38 -0.99
CA PHE A 18 -19.24 16.21 -1.84
C PHE A 18 -18.00 16.84 -1.24
N ILE A 19 -18.11 18.07 -0.71
CA ILE A 19 -17.00 18.75 -0.03
C ILE A 19 -16.58 17.99 1.24
N ALA A 20 -17.54 17.51 2.03
CA ALA A 20 -17.26 16.70 3.23
C ALA A 20 -16.56 15.39 2.85
N GLY A 21 -16.95 14.73 1.77
CA GLY A 21 -16.29 13.52 1.23
C GLY A 21 -14.84 13.78 0.82
N CYS A 22 -14.56 14.88 0.12
CA CYS A 22 -13.19 15.25 -0.28
C CYS A 22 -12.29 15.56 0.93
N LEU A 23 -12.80 16.24 1.95
CA LEU A 23 -12.06 16.53 3.18
C LEU A 23 -11.79 15.26 4.00
N ALA A 24 -12.74 14.32 4.03
CA ALA A 24 -12.57 13.02 4.70
C ALA A 24 -11.49 12.16 4.01
N ALA A 25 -11.41 12.17 2.68
CA ALA A 25 -10.41 11.40 1.94
C ALA A 25 -8.97 11.80 2.28
N CYS A 26 -8.67 13.10 2.35
CA CYS A 26 -7.34 13.59 2.72
C CYS A 26 -6.96 13.22 4.17
N SER A 27 -7.92 13.22 5.09
CA SER A 27 -7.69 12.82 6.49
C SER A 27 -7.46 11.31 6.62
N THR A 28 -8.11 10.50 5.80
CA THR A 28 -7.98 9.04 5.79
C THR A 28 -6.59 8.58 5.36
N ILE A 29 -6.02 9.17 4.31
CA ILE A 29 -4.66 8.85 3.85
C ILE A 29 -3.64 9.21 4.92
N LYS A 30 -3.75 10.38 5.55
CA LYS A 30 -2.88 10.79 6.64
C LYS A 30 -3.00 9.86 7.86
N LEU A 31 -4.22 9.47 8.20
CA LEU A 31 -4.47 8.53 9.29
C LEU A 31 -3.89 7.15 8.98
N ALA A 32 -4.11 6.61 7.78
CA ALA A 32 -3.57 5.34 7.34
C ALA A 32 -2.04 5.35 7.37
N TYR A 33 -1.41 6.41 6.86
CA TYR A 33 0.05 6.54 6.88
C TYR A 33 0.61 6.64 8.31
N ASN A 34 -0.07 7.35 9.21
CA ASN A 34 0.36 7.46 10.61
C ASN A 34 0.25 6.15 11.38
N ASN A 35 -0.66 5.27 10.98
CA ASN A 35 -0.84 3.93 11.58
C ASN A 35 -0.13 2.83 10.79
N LEU A 36 0.68 3.17 9.78
CA LEU A 36 1.29 2.19 8.89
C LEU A 36 2.17 1.17 9.62
N ALA A 37 2.90 1.59 10.65
CA ALA A 37 3.72 0.69 11.46
C ALA A 37 2.86 -0.39 12.15
N GLU A 38 1.72 0.00 12.73
CA GLU A 38 0.81 -0.94 13.40
C GLU A 38 0.10 -1.86 12.40
N VAL A 39 -0.37 -1.32 11.27
CA VAL A 39 -0.97 -2.13 10.20
C VAL A 39 0.04 -3.12 9.63
N SER A 40 1.30 -2.71 9.46
CA SER A 40 2.38 -3.59 9.01
C SER A 40 2.68 -4.68 10.03
N TYR A 41 2.65 -4.35 11.33
CA TYR A 41 2.79 -5.33 12.40
C TYR A 41 1.71 -6.43 12.30
N TRP A 42 0.43 -6.05 12.23
CA TRP A 42 -0.67 -7.02 12.12
C TRP A 42 -0.58 -7.87 10.87
N TRP A 43 -0.14 -7.28 9.76
CA TRP A 43 0.08 -8.01 8.53
C TRP A 43 1.21 -9.05 8.68
N LEU A 44 2.37 -8.66 9.19
CA LEU A 44 3.50 -9.56 9.45
C LEU A 44 3.15 -10.64 10.48
N ASP A 45 2.47 -10.28 11.55
CA ASP A 45 2.03 -11.19 12.60
C ASP A 45 1.13 -12.32 12.05
N SER A 46 0.27 -12.00 11.08
CA SER A 46 -0.55 -13.00 10.39
C SER A 46 0.24 -14.05 9.63
N TYR A 47 1.52 -13.82 9.35
CA TYR A 47 2.43 -14.74 8.66
C TYR A 47 3.36 -15.49 9.63
N VAL A 48 3.77 -14.83 10.69
CA VAL A 48 4.85 -15.32 11.57
C VAL A 48 4.32 -15.82 12.92
N ASP A 49 3.22 -15.24 13.42
CA ASP A 49 2.66 -15.51 14.76
C ASP A 49 3.69 -15.18 15.84
N PHE A 50 3.96 -13.87 16.01
CA PHE A 50 4.99 -13.37 16.94
C PHE A 50 4.67 -13.67 18.39
N ASP A 51 5.64 -14.12 19.13
CA ASP A 51 5.52 -14.27 20.57
C ASP A 51 5.60 -12.94 21.34
N THR A 52 5.37 -12.99 22.65
CA THR A 52 5.36 -11.82 23.53
C THR A 52 6.70 -11.11 23.64
N THR A 53 7.81 -11.79 23.34
CA THR A 53 9.17 -11.22 23.37
C THR A 53 9.56 -10.58 22.05
N GLN A 54 9.04 -11.08 20.93
CA GLN A 54 9.27 -10.58 19.57
C GLN A 54 8.40 -9.35 19.26
N THR A 55 7.15 -9.36 19.70
CA THR A 55 6.15 -8.32 19.44
C THR A 55 6.67 -6.88 19.67
N PRO A 56 7.24 -6.51 20.84
CA PRO A 56 7.72 -5.16 21.04
C PRO A 56 8.87 -4.81 20.09
N ARG A 57 9.80 -5.73 19.82
CA ARG A 57 10.94 -5.49 18.92
C ARG A 57 10.48 -5.25 17.48
N VAL A 58 9.50 -6.01 17.00
CA VAL A 58 8.94 -5.85 15.65
C VAL A 58 8.25 -4.50 15.53
N ARG A 59 7.43 -4.11 16.49
CA ARG A 59 6.75 -2.81 16.51
C ARG A 59 7.73 -1.64 16.55
N ASP A 60 8.76 -1.74 17.36
CA ASP A 60 9.81 -0.72 17.45
C ASP A 60 10.58 -0.60 16.13
N GLY A 61 10.95 -1.73 15.52
CA GLY A 61 11.62 -1.76 14.22
C GLY A 61 10.78 -1.14 13.09
N LEU A 62 9.49 -1.45 13.04
CA LEU A 62 8.55 -0.86 12.08
C LEU A 62 8.36 0.64 12.32
N THR A 63 8.30 1.07 13.57
CA THR A 63 8.20 2.50 13.93
C THR A 63 9.45 3.26 13.49
N GLN A 64 10.64 2.72 13.76
CA GLN A 64 11.91 3.31 13.31
C GLN A 64 12.03 3.35 11.79
N LEU A 65 11.59 2.28 11.09
CA LEU A 65 11.57 2.25 9.63
C LEU A 65 10.64 3.32 9.05
N LEU A 66 9.45 3.49 9.62
CA LEU A 66 8.50 4.51 9.20
C LEU A 66 9.03 5.93 9.46
N GLU A 67 9.68 6.14 10.58
CA GLU A 67 10.30 7.43 10.91
C GLU A 67 11.46 7.78 9.96
N TRP A 68 12.34 6.80 9.69
CA TRP A 68 13.38 6.95 8.68
C TRP A 68 12.77 7.24 7.28
N HIS A 69 11.71 6.54 6.89
CA HIS A 69 11.02 6.76 5.62
C HIS A 69 10.48 8.20 5.51
N ARG A 70 9.88 8.72 6.59
CA ARG A 70 9.38 10.10 6.64
C ARG A 70 10.48 11.13 6.40
N GLN A 71 11.65 10.90 6.98
CA GLN A 71 12.75 11.85 6.93
C GLN A 71 13.56 11.75 5.63
N ASN A 72 13.72 10.54 5.08
CA ASN A 72 14.68 10.28 4.02
C ASN A 72 14.05 9.96 2.66
N GLU A 73 12.89 9.29 2.63
CA GLU A 73 12.27 8.83 1.39
C GLU A 73 11.03 9.64 1.01
N LEU A 74 10.21 10.05 1.98
CA LEU A 74 8.98 10.79 1.70
C LEU A 74 9.22 12.09 0.90
N PRO A 75 10.25 12.91 1.17
CA PRO A 75 10.57 14.07 0.33
C PRO A 75 10.83 13.69 -1.13
N LYS A 76 11.57 12.60 -1.38
CA LYS A 76 11.89 12.10 -2.72
C LYS A 76 10.63 11.58 -3.45
N VAL A 77 9.72 10.93 -2.72
CA VAL A 77 8.42 10.51 -3.25
C VAL A 77 7.59 11.72 -3.65
N VAL A 78 7.58 12.79 -2.85
CA VAL A 78 6.88 14.04 -3.16
C VAL A 78 7.46 14.68 -4.43
N ASP A 79 8.78 14.70 -4.59
CA ASP A 79 9.42 15.25 -5.80
C ASP A 79 9.10 14.40 -7.04
N LEU A 80 9.09 13.07 -6.90
CA LEU A 80 8.68 12.14 -7.95
C LEU A 80 7.21 12.37 -8.38
N LEU A 81 6.31 12.59 -7.43
CA LEU A 81 4.90 12.92 -7.71
C LEU A 81 4.76 14.28 -8.42
N ARG A 82 5.57 15.28 -8.06
CA ARG A 82 5.60 16.57 -8.76
C ARG A 82 6.08 16.42 -10.21
N GLN A 83 7.13 15.64 -10.44
CA GLN A 83 7.62 15.32 -11.77
C GLN A 83 6.55 14.58 -12.59
N THR A 84 5.93 13.55 -12.02
CA THR A 84 4.82 12.82 -12.68
C THR A 84 3.67 13.74 -13.03
N ARG A 85 3.30 14.65 -12.14
CA ARG A 85 2.24 15.64 -12.40
C ARG A 85 2.59 16.55 -13.57
N SER A 86 3.84 16.96 -13.72
CA SER A 86 4.25 17.82 -14.86
C SER A 86 4.19 17.08 -16.19
N LEU A 87 4.30 15.75 -16.21
CA LEU A 87 4.16 14.92 -17.40
C LEU A 87 2.69 14.59 -17.76
N ALA A 88 1.78 14.69 -16.80
CA ALA A 88 0.39 14.25 -16.98
C ALA A 88 -0.44 15.15 -17.92
N GLY A 89 0.06 16.32 -18.33
CA GLY A 89 -0.58 17.23 -19.27
C GLY A 89 -0.23 16.98 -20.74
N ASP A 90 0.81 16.17 -21.01
CA ASP A 90 1.36 15.93 -22.32
C ASP A 90 1.43 14.43 -22.66
N ASP A 91 1.78 14.10 -23.90
CA ASP A 91 2.06 12.72 -24.31
C ASP A 91 3.33 12.21 -23.63
N VAL A 92 3.19 11.17 -22.78
CA VAL A 92 4.32 10.56 -22.07
C VAL A 92 5.08 9.61 -23.00
N THR A 93 6.35 9.87 -23.23
CA THR A 93 7.21 9.01 -24.04
C THR A 93 7.56 7.70 -23.27
N PRO A 94 7.86 6.59 -23.99
CA PRO A 94 8.33 5.36 -23.36
C PRO A 94 9.57 5.55 -22.48
N ALA A 95 10.50 6.42 -22.87
CA ALA A 95 11.70 6.74 -22.10
C ALA A 95 11.34 7.38 -20.75
N GLN A 96 10.43 8.36 -20.73
CA GLN A 96 9.96 9.00 -19.50
C GLN A 96 9.23 8.01 -18.58
N ALA A 97 8.43 7.11 -19.15
CA ALA A 97 7.77 6.05 -18.38
C ALA A 97 8.79 5.10 -17.73
N CYS A 98 9.84 4.67 -18.48
CA CYS A 98 10.91 3.82 -17.95
C CYS A 98 11.72 4.52 -16.84
N GLU A 99 12.02 5.80 -17.01
CA GLU A 99 12.70 6.61 -15.99
C GLU A 99 11.89 6.68 -14.70
N LEU A 100 10.58 6.93 -14.80
CA LEU A 100 9.66 6.97 -13.66
C LEU A 100 9.61 5.61 -12.94
N VAL A 101 9.49 4.51 -13.68
CA VAL A 101 9.51 3.15 -13.11
C VAL A 101 10.83 2.88 -12.39
N GLY A 102 11.98 3.23 -13.00
CA GLY A 102 13.28 3.09 -12.37
C GLY A 102 13.43 3.90 -11.08
N ALA A 103 12.90 5.13 -11.06
CA ALA A 103 12.89 5.98 -9.87
C ALA A 103 12.01 5.39 -8.75
N ILE A 104 10.86 4.83 -9.07
CA ILE A 104 9.98 4.13 -8.10
C ILE A 104 10.71 2.90 -7.53
N GLN A 105 11.29 2.07 -8.39
CA GLN A 105 12.04 0.87 -7.97
C GLN A 105 13.20 1.23 -7.03
N ALA A 106 13.93 2.29 -7.31
CA ALA A 106 15.00 2.76 -6.43
C ALA A 106 14.51 3.16 -5.03
N ARG A 107 13.30 3.74 -4.92
CA ARG A 107 12.70 4.07 -3.60
C ARG A 107 12.28 2.82 -2.85
N LEU A 108 11.68 1.85 -3.54
CA LEU A 108 11.30 0.57 -2.94
C LEU A 108 12.52 -0.21 -2.46
N LEU A 109 13.59 -0.23 -3.25
CA LEU A 109 14.85 -0.89 -2.89
C LEU A 109 15.48 -0.24 -1.65
N ALA A 110 15.51 1.09 -1.57
CA ALA A 110 16.05 1.80 -0.41
C ALA A 110 15.30 1.46 0.89
N VAL A 111 13.97 1.30 0.83
CA VAL A 111 13.16 0.87 1.98
C VAL A 111 13.48 -0.58 2.34
N ALA A 112 13.58 -1.47 1.35
CA ALA A 112 13.93 -2.87 1.57
C ALA A 112 15.32 -3.01 2.21
N GLU A 113 16.34 -2.33 1.68
CA GLU A 113 17.71 -2.33 2.23
C GLU A 113 17.73 -1.81 3.67
N ARG A 114 16.96 -0.77 3.98
CA ARG A 114 16.86 -0.22 5.34
C ARG A 114 16.23 -1.21 6.32
N ALA A 115 15.31 -2.06 5.85
CA ALA A 115 14.63 -3.06 6.66
C ALA A 115 15.48 -4.33 6.91
N VAL A 116 16.51 -4.60 6.08
CA VAL A 116 17.31 -5.83 6.14
C VAL A 116 17.88 -6.13 7.53
N PRO A 117 18.53 -5.20 8.26
CA PRO A 117 19.12 -5.52 9.56
C PRO A 117 18.08 -6.03 10.57
N ALA A 118 16.99 -5.29 10.74
CA ALA A 118 15.91 -5.68 11.67
C ALA A 118 15.22 -6.98 11.23
N GLY A 119 15.03 -7.16 9.92
CA GLY A 119 14.48 -8.39 9.36
C GLY A 119 15.38 -9.60 9.56
N ALA A 120 16.69 -9.45 9.45
CA ALA A 120 17.67 -10.51 9.70
C ALA A 120 17.70 -10.92 11.18
N GLU A 121 17.71 -9.95 12.10
CA GLU A 121 17.64 -10.23 13.55
C GLU A 121 16.34 -10.98 13.91
N LEU A 122 15.23 -10.56 13.33
CA LEU A 122 13.95 -11.24 13.51
C LEU A 122 13.99 -12.67 12.97
N ALA A 123 14.51 -12.89 11.76
CA ALA A 123 14.59 -14.19 11.13
C ALA A 123 15.42 -15.18 11.99
N LEU A 124 16.50 -14.72 12.61
CA LEU A 124 17.32 -15.52 13.53
C LEU A 124 16.63 -15.86 14.86
N SER A 125 15.56 -15.15 15.22
CA SER A 125 14.80 -15.38 16.44
C SER A 125 13.59 -16.30 16.26
N LEU A 126 13.30 -16.73 15.02
CA LEU A 126 12.14 -17.59 14.73
C LEU A 126 12.37 -19.01 15.23
N ASN A 127 11.34 -19.57 15.86
CA ASN A 127 11.32 -20.97 16.26
C ASN A 127 10.70 -21.87 15.19
N ASP A 128 10.87 -23.20 15.36
CA ASP A 128 10.36 -24.19 14.39
C ASP A 128 8.83 -24.11 14.17
N GLY A 129 8.08 -23.76 15.21
CA GLY A 129 6.62 -23.59 15.12
C GLY A 129 6.24 -22.41 14.20
N GLN A 130 6.95 -21.30 14.33
CA GLN A 130 6.78 -20.11 13.50
C GLN A 130 7.21 -20.38 12.04
N LEU A 131 8.31 -21.07 11.83
CA LEU A 131 8.75 -21.49 10.49
C LEU A 131 7.71 -22.39 9.83
N ALA A 132 7.18 -23.38 10.53
CA ALA A 132 6.11 -24.23 10.03
C ALA A 132 4.80 -23.46 9.77
N HIS A 133 4.48 -22.43 10.56
CA HIS A 133 3.34 -21.55 10.33
C HIS A 133 3.53 -20.75 9.04
N LEU A 134 4.67 -20.15 8.85
CA LEU A 134 5.05 -19.38 7.67
C LEU A 134 4.98 -20.24 6.39
N GLU A 135 5.54 -21.45 6.41
CA GLU A 135 5.47 -22.40 5.30
C GLU A 135 4.03 -22.74 4.91
N ARG A 136 3.18 -23.05 5.89
CA ARG A 136 1.75 -23.32 5.64
C ARG A 136 1.03 -22.12 5.04
N LYS A 137 1.35 -20.91 5.50
CA LYS A 137 0.76 -19.66 4.98
C LYS A 137 1.15 -19.45 3.52
N TYR A 138 2.44 -19.59 3.18
CA TYR A 138 2.93 -19.46 1.82
C TYR A 138 2.38 -20.55 0.89
N ALA A 139 2.33 -21.80 1.34
CA ALA A 139 1.75 -22.89 0.55
C ALA A 139 0.28 -22.60 0.17
N ARG A 140 -0.51 -22.07 1.11
CA ARG A 140 -1.91 -21.68 0.86
C ARG A 140 -2.00 -20.55 -0.15
N LEU A 141 -1.24 -19.45 0.05
CA LEU A 141 -1.24 -18.31 -0.85
C LEU A 141 -0.81 -18.69 -2.27
N ASN A 142 0.23 -19.52 -2.40
CA ASN A 142 0.69 -20.00 -3.70
C ASN A 142 -0.36 -20.90 -4.38
N ALA A 143 -1.06 -21.73 -3.61
CA ALA A 143 -2.15 -22.56 -4.15
C ALA A 143 -3.33 -21.70 -4.64
N ASP A 144 -3.68 -20.66 -3.89
CA ASP A 144 -4.77 -19.76 -4.25
C ASP A 144 -4.38 -18.89 -5.46
N TYR A 145 -3.16 -18.33 -5.48
CA TYR A 145 -2.62 -17.64 -6.65
C TYR A 145 -2.59 -18.53 -7.88
N GLY A 146 -2.16 -19.79 -7.73
CA GLY A 146 -2.14 -20.75 -8.81
C GLY A 146 -3.54 -21.07 -9.38
N LYS A 147 -4.58 -21.10 -8.53
CA LYS A 147 -5.98 -21.27 -8.97
C LYS A 147 -6.49 -20.04 -9.69
N GLU A 148 -6.22 -18.86 -9.16
CA GLU A 148 -6.79 -17.61 -9.63
C GLU A 148 -6.11 -17.09 -10.90
N TRP A 149 -4.79 -17.24 -11.00
CA TRP A 149 -4.01 -16.56 -12.06
C TRP A 149 -3.30 -17.49 -13.04
N VAL A 150 -2.82 -18.65 -12.59
CA VAL A 150 -1.97 -19.52 -13.44
C VAL A 150 -2.80 -20.53 -14.23
N ARG A 151 -3.93 -20.99 -13.69
CA ARG A 151 -4.81 -21.98 -14.33
C ARG A 151 -5.79 -21.37 -15.33
N LEU A 152 -5.93 -20.06 -15.34
CA LEU A 152 -6.78 -19.36 -16.29
C LEU A 152 -6.08 -19.25 -17.64
N SER A 153 -6.85 -19.35 -18.73
CA SER A 153 -6.33 -19.03 -20.06
C SER A 153 -5.88 -17.55 -20.09
N GLN A 154 -4.98 -17.19 -21.00
CA GLN A 154 -4.55 -15.79 -21.15
C GLN A 154 -5.72 -14.84 -21.42
N GLN A 155 -6.78 -15.33 -22.00
CA GLN A 155 -7.98 -14.55 -22.28
C GLN A 155 -8.79 -14.30 -21.01
N ASP A 156 -9.01 -15.33 -20.19
CA ASP A 156 -9.71 -15.21 -18.91
C ASP A 156 -8.94 -14.31 -17.93
N GLN A 157 -7.61 -14.39 -17.93
CA GLN A 157 -6.74 -13.50 -17.13
C GLN A 157 -6.93 -12.03 -17.51
N ARG A 158 -7.03 -11.72 -18.82
CA ARG A 158 -7.28 -10.34 -19.30
C ARG A 158 -8.68 -9.87 -18.91
N GLU A 159 -9.68 -10.70 -19.04
CA GLU A 159 -11.06 -10.38 -18.67
C GLU A 159 -11.19 -10.10 -17.18
N GLN A 160 -10.57 -10.90 -16.31
CA GLN A 160 -10.56 -10.65 -14.86
C GLN A 160 -9.83 -9.35 -14.49
N GLN A 161 -8.72 -9.02 -15.17
CA GLN A 161 -8.02 -7.76 -14.95
C GLN A 161 -8.87 -6.54 -15.33
N VAL A 162 -9.71 -6.66 -16.34
CA VAL A 162 -10.62 -5.58 -16.77
C VAL A 162 -11.79 -5.45 -15.80
N HIS A 163 -12.40 -6.55 -15.39
CA HIS A 163 -13.54 -6.55 -14.46
C HIS A 163 -13.15 -6.18 -13.02
N GLY A 164 -12.00 -6.62 -12.54
CA GLY A 164 -11.51 -6.28 -11.19
C GLY A 164 -11.10 -4.81 -11.00
N ARG A 165 -10.99 -4.05 -12.11
CA ARG A 165 -10.77 -2.60 -12.07
C ARG A 165 -12.07 -1.78 -12.12
N ALA A 166 -13.20 -2.42 -12.37
CA ALA A 166 -14.51 -1.78 -12.52
C ALA A 166 -15.40 -1.92 -11.27
N SER A 167 -14.95 -2.66 -10.24
CA SER A 167 -15.58 -2.81 -8.93
C SER A 167 -14.78 -2.12 -7.85
#